data_41379c4a75c42050478bcdd76afb6fd2
#
_entry.id   41379c4a75c42050478bcdd76afb6fd2
#
_cell.length_a   1.000
_cell.length_b   1.000
_cell.length_c   1.000
_cell.angle_alpha   90.00
_cell.angle_beta   90.00
_cell.angle_gamma   90.00
#
_symmetry.space_group_name_H-M   'P 1'
#
loop_
_entity.id
_entity.type
_entity.pdbx_description
1 polymer ?
#
loop_
_entity_poly.entity_id
_entity_poly.type
_entity_poly.pdbx_seq_one_letter_code
_entity_poly.pdbx_strand_id
1 'polypeptide(L)'
;MVKNRISSQYVFGYQKFILYPEDYKATKSGKKKVLLPELVGKGYGTFWHWKGRYRVCKGSRASKKSKTTALWYITNMMKYPQANTLVVRKTFRTLKDSCFTELKWAIHRLGVDAFWEIKESPLEMTYKPTGQKIYFRGLDDPLKVTSITVDIGCLCWMWIEEAYEISSEDDFNMLDESIRGAVPDGSGLFKQITLTLN
;
A
#
# COMPACT_ATOMS: atom_id res chain seq x y z
N MET A 1 -0.46 11.86 -23.31
CA MET A 1 -1.43 11.27 -22.35
C MET A 1 -1.33 9.75 -22.47
N VAL A 2 -0.64 9.10 -21.55
CA VAL A 2 -0.54 7.63 -21.55
C VAL A 2 -1.80 7.09 -20.90
N LYS A 3 -2.65 6.43 -21.67
CA LYS A 3 -3.83 5.74 -21.15
C LYS A 3 -3.40 4.42 -20.54
N ASN A 4 -3.14 4.41 -19.22
CA ASN A 4 -2.97 3.16 -18.48
C ASN A 4 -4.30 2.39 -18.47
N ARG A 5 -4.45 1.44 -19.39
CA ARG A 5 -5.58 0.50 -19.34
C ARG A 5 -5.23 -0.65 -18.39
N ILE A 6 -5.67 -0.54 -17.16
CA ILE A 6 -5.79 -1.70 -16.27
C ILE A 6 -7.13 -2.34 -16.59
N SER A 7 -7.13 -3.46 -17.32
CA SER A 7 -8.36 -4.23 -17.49
C SER A 7 -8.51 -5.20 -16.32
N SER A 8 -9.55 -5.04 -15.52
CA SER A 8 -9.92 -6.00 -14.48
C SER A 8 -11.01 -6.93 -15.02
N GLN A 9 -10.74 -8.24 -15.06
CA GLN A 9 -11.78 -9.24 -15.30
C GLN A 9 -12.09 -9.96 -13.99
N TYR A 10 -13.36 -10.02 -13.62
CA TYR A 10 -13.86 -10.80 -12.50
C TYR A 10 -14.19 -12.23 -12.97
N VAL A 11 -13.54 -13.22 -12.36
CA VAL A 11 -13.92 -14.63 -12.54
C VAL A 11 -14.06 -15.21 -11.13
N PHE A 12 -15.27 -15.65 -10.78
CA PHE A 12 -15.59 -16.27 -9.49
C PHE A 12 -15.18 -15.42 -8.25
N GLY A 13 -15.49 -14.14 -8.26
CA GLY A 13 -15.21 -13.23 -7.13
C GLY A 13 -13.74 -12.86 -6.91
N TYR A 14 -12.83 -13.28 -7.76
CA TYR A 14 -11.41 -12.93 -7.71
C TYR A 14 -11.04 -11.93 -8.80
N GLN A 15 -10.27 -10.91 -8.42
CA GLN A 15 -9.81 -9.90 -9.35
C GLN A 15 -8.53 -10.39 -10.06
N LYS A 16 -8.59 -10.57 -11.38
CA LYS A 16 -7.40 -10.76 -12.23
C LYS A 16 -6.83 -9.41 -12.60
N PHE A 17 -5.60 -9.12 -12.20
CA PHE A 17 -4.88 -7.96 -12.71
C PHE A 17 -4.04 -8.38 -13.92
N ILE A 18 -4.32 -7.77 -15.06
CA ILE A 18 -3.47 -7.86 -16.24
C ILE A 18 -2.83 -6.47 -16.36
N LEU A 19 -1.55 -6.38 -16.04
CA LEU A 19 -0.78 -5.16 -16.23
C LEU A 19 -0.34 -5.13 -17.70
N TYR A 20 -0.78 -4.11 -18.43
CA TYR A 20 -0.28 -3.79 -19.76
C TYR A 20 0.49 -2.47 -19.68
N PRO A 21 1.80 -2.48 -19.62
CA PRO A 21 2.58 -1.28 -19.91
C PRO A 21 2.78 -1.21 -21.43
N GLU A 22 2.31 -0.13 -22.03
CA GLU A 22 2.51 0.10 -23.47
C GLU A 22 3.99 0.23 -23.87
N ASP A 23 4.88 0.50 -22.88
CA ASP A 23 6.32 0.65 -23.09
C ASP A 23 7.17 -0.55 -22.63
N TYR A 24 6.57 -1.63 -22.17
CA TYR A 24 7.30 -2.83 -21.86
C TYR A 24 7.67 -3.55 -23.16
N LYS A 25 8.89 -3.34 -23.64
CA LYS A 25 9.47 -4.22 -24.67
C LYS A 25 9.40 -5.63 -24.11
N ALA A 26 8.41 -6.38 -24.56
CA ALA A 26 8.23 -7.78 -24.20
C ALA A 26 9.55 -8.51 -24.48
N THR A 27 10.29 -8.82 -23.43
CA THR A 27 11.23 -9.92 -23.54
C THR A 27 10.42 -11.12 -24.00
N LYS A 28 10.97 -11.94 -24.87
CA LYS A 28 10.32 -13.05 -25.60
C LYS A 28 9.57 -14.10 -24.73
N SER A 29 9.37 -13.86 -23.45
CA SER A 29 8.60 -14.70 -22.53
C SER A 29 7.24 -14.05 -22.26
N GLY A 30 6.18 -14.76 -22.60
CA GLY A 30 4.79 -14.29 -22.60
C GLY A 30 4.31 -13.64 -21.29
N LYS A 31 3.22 -12.88 -21.39
CA LYS A 31 2.54 -12.15 -20.33
C LYS A 31 2.46 -12.98 -19.04
N LYS A 32 3.20 -12.57 -18.00
CA LYS A 32 3.18 -13.25 -16.71
C LYS A 32 1.84 -12.96 -16.02
N LYS A 33 0.97 -13.95 -15.96
CA LYS A 33 -0.28 -13.86 -15.18
C LYS A 33 0.06 -14.08 -13.72
N VAL A 34 -0.21 -13.09 -12.88
CA VAL A 34 -0.14 -13.24 -11.43
C VAL A 34 -1.56 -13.38 -10.89
N LEU A 35 -1.85 -14.51 -10.25
CA LEU A 35 -3.12 -14.75 -9.59
C LEU A 35 -3.02 -14.32 -8.13
N LEU A 36 -3.59 -13.15 -7.79
CA LEU A 36 -3.55 -12.63 -6.44
C LEU A 36 -4.05 -13.60 -5.36
N PRO A 37 -5.14 -14.39 -5.57
CA PRO A 37 -5.58 -15.36 -4.58
C PRO A 37 -4.53 -16.42 -4.20
N GLU A 38 -3.61 -16.73 -5.11
CA GLU A 38 -2.51 -17.67 -4.84
C GLU A 38 -1.42 -17.06 -3.98
N LEU A 39 -1.25 -15.72 -4.05
CA LEU A 39 -0.27 -14.98 -3.26
C LEU A 39 -0.80 -14.63 -1.88
N VAL A 40 -2.07 -14.28 -1.81
CA VAL A 40 -2.77 -13.88 -0.58
C VAL A 40 -3.06 -15.13 0.26
N GLY A 41 -2.94 -15.04 1.57
CA GLY A 41 -3.27 -16.13 2.47
C GLY A 41 -4.77 -16.48 2.45
N LYS A 42 -5.11 -17.74 2.74
CA LYS A 42 -6.51 -18.13 2.95
C LYS A 42 -7.13 -17.30 4.09
N GLY A 43 -8.42 -16.95 3.97
CA GLY A 43 -9.14 -16.17 4.98
C GLY A 43 -9.00 -14.65 4.86
N TYR A 44 -8.21 -14.12 3.93
CA TYR A 44 -8.04 -12.67 3.77
C TYR A 44 -9.07 -12.02 2.81
N GLY A 45 -10.14 -12.69 2.42
CA GLY A 45 -11.16 -12.14 1.53
C GLY A 45 -11.81 -10.87 2.07
N THR A 46 -12.27 -10.89 3.33
CA THR A 46 -12.85 -9.72 4.01
C THR A 46 -11.82 -8.60 4.11
N PHE A 47 -10.59 -8.90 4.56
CA PHE A 47 -9.49 -7.93 4.62
C PHE A 47 -9.28 -7.24 3.27
N TRP A 48 -9.29 -8.00 2.18
CA TRP A 48 -8.99 -7.50 0.85
C TRP A 48 -10.04 -6.54 0.31
N HIS A 49 -11.31 -6.81 0.57
CA HIS A 49 -12.44 -6.06 0.02
C HIS A 49 -12.99 -4.98 0.95
N TRP A 50 -12.59 -4.97 2.21
CA TRP A 50 -13.05 -4.00 3.19
C TRP A 50 -12.60 -2.58 2.82
N LYS A 51 -13.53 -1.63 2.79
CA LYS A 51 -13.29 -0.21 2.48
C LYS A 51 -13.65 0.73 3.64
N GLY A 52 -14.03 0.20 4.80
CA GLY A 52 -14.28 1.02 5.98
C GLY A 52 -13.04 1.74 6.46
N ARG A 53 -13.23 2.77 7.28
CA ARG A 53 -12.16 3.65 7.81
C ARG A 53 -11.03 2.87 8.47
N TYR A 54 -11.37 1.93 9.32
CA TYR A 54 -10.40 1.12 10.04
C TYR A 54 -10.45 -0.34 9.61
N ARG A 55 -9.29 -0.92 9.42
CA ARG A 55 -9.10 -2.32 9.13
C ARG A 55 -8.06 -2.91 10.07
N VAL A 56 -8.50 -3.75 10.99
CA VAL A 56 -7.65 -4.38 12.00
C VAL A 56 -7.35 -5.81 11.60
N CYS A 57 -6.07 -6.16 11.56
CA CYS A 57 -5.60 -7.49 11.23
C CYS A 57 -4.72 -8.04 12.36
N LYS A 58 -5.33 -8.81 13.26
CA LYS A 58 -4.64 -9.52 14.35
C LYS A 58 -4.36 -10.97 13.95
N GLY A 59 -3.21 -11.49 14.31
CA GLY A 59 -2.86 -12.90 14.05
C GLY A 59 -1.43 -13.22 14.46
N SER A 60 -1.14 -14.51 14.65
CA SER A 60 0.18 -15.00 15.04
C SER A 60 1.26 -14.70 14.00
N ARG A 61 2.53 -14.88 14.39
CA ARG A 61 3.64 -14.89 13.44
C ARG A 61 3.39 -15.92 12.33
N ALA A 62 3.94 -15.66 11.15
CA ALA A 62 3.76 -16.48 9.94
C ALA A 62 2.32 -16.58 9.39
N SER A 63 1.34 -15.83 9.91
CA SER A 63 -0.03 -15.77 9.36
C SER A 63 -0.12 -15.03 8.02
N LYS A 64 0.98 -14.52 7.47
CA LYS A 64 1.09 -13.73 6.23
C LYS A 64 0.44 -12.34 6.28
N LYS A 65 0.12 -11.78 7.47
CA LYS A 65 -0.48 -10.44 7.61
C LYS A 65 0.28 -9.37 6.83
N SER A 66 1.57 -9.16 7.15
CA SER A 66 2.38 -8.10 6.54
C SER A 66 2.55 -8.31 5.03
N LYS A 67 2.73 -9.57 4.57
CA LYS A 67 2.80 -9.90 3.14
C LYS A 67 1.48 -9.60 2.41
N THR A 68 0.35 -9.99 2.98
CA THR A 68 -0.98 -9.72 2.40
C THR A 68 -1.26 -8.21 2.39
N THR A 69 -0.90 -7.51 3.46
CA THR A 69 -1.03 -6.05 3.58
C THR A 69 -0.17 -5.35 2.52
N ALA A 70 1.09 -5.74 2.37
CA ALA A 70 1.99 -5.18 1.35
C ALA A 70 1.46 -5.41 -0.08
N LEU A 71 1.00 -6.63 -0.40
CA LEU A 71 0.37 -6.92 -1.69
C LEU A 71 -0.85 -6.03 -1.93
N TRP A 72 -1.69 -5.82 -0.90
CA TRP A 72 -2.86 -4.96 -1.00
C TRP A 72 -2.48 -3.52 -1.34
N TYR A 73 -1.48 -2.95 -0.64
CA TYR A 73 -1.05 -1.58 -0.90
C TYR A 73 -0.48 -1.41 -2.31
N ILE A 74 0.44 -2.27 -2.73
CA ILE A 74 1.04 -2.18 -4.08
C ILE A 74 -0.03 -2.31 -5.17
N THR A 75 -0.92 -3.29 -5.07
CA THR A 75 -1.97 -3.49 -6.08
C THR A 75 -2.98 -2.35 -6.12
N ASN A 76 -3.37 -1.81 -4.95
CA ASN A 76 -4.34 -0.72 -4.90
C ASN A 76 -3.73 0.62 -5.31
N MET A 77 -2.47 0.91 -4.99
CA MET A 77 -1.80 2.11 -5.51
C MET A 77 -1.71 2.10 -7.03
N MET A 78 -1.47 0.96 -7.65
CA MET A 78 -1.49 0.82 -9.10
C MET A 78 -2.90 0.95 -9.68
N LYS A 79 -3.94 0.60 -8.92
CA LYS A 79 -5.34 0.70 -9.31
C LYS A 79 -5.92 2.11 -9.17
N TYR A 80 -5.47 2.85 -8.17
CA TYR A 80 -6.01 4.17 -7.80
C TYR A 80 -4.94 5.26 -8.00
N PRO A 81 -4.86 5.91 -9.17
CA PRO A 81 -3.74 6.79 -9.56
C PRO A 81 -3.47 8.01 -8.68
N GLN A 82 -4.37 8.37 -7.78
CA GLN A 82 -4.24 9.56 -6.92
C GLN A 82 -4.04 9.21 -5.44
N ALA A 83 -3.94 7.92 -5.12
CA ALA A 83 -3.83 7.47 -3.74
C ALA A 83 -2.36 7.40 -3.29
N ASN A 84 -1.98 8.21 -2.32
CA ASN A 84 -0.71 8.06 -1.61
C ASN A 84 -0.93 7.28 -0.31
N THR A 85 0.15 6.68 0.18
CA THR A 85 0.16 5.82 1.36
C THR A 85 1.19 6.31 2.36
N LEU A 86 0.82 6.29 3.65
CA LEU A 86 1.73 6.48 4.77
C LEU A 86 1.90 5.15 5.51
N VAL A 87 3.13 4.77 5.74
CA VAL A 87 3.48 3.59 6.55
C VAL A 87 4.12 4.06 7.83
N VAL A 88 3.56 3.62 8.95
CA VAL A 88 3.95 4.09 10.29
C VAL A 88 4.32 2.91 11.18
N ARG A 89 5.32 3.12 12.00
CA ARG A 89 5.67 2.30 13.15
C ARG A 89 6.10 3.21 14.31
N LYS A 90 6.11 2.68 15.53
CA LYS A 90 6.57 3.47 16.70
C LYS A 90 7.96 4.07 16.48
N THR A 91 8.89 3.29 15.94
CA THR A 91 10.27 3.71 15.70
C THR A 91 10.60 3.67 14.21
N PHE A 92 11.06 4.78 13.65
CA PHE A 92 11.43 4.90 12.24
C PHE A 92 12.48 3.87 11.80
N ARG A 93 13.49 3.65 12.63
CA ARG A 93 14.61 2.74 12.32
C ARG A 93 14.14 1.32 11.98
N THR A 94 13.06 0.85 12.58
CA THR A 94 12.55 -0.51 12.39
C THR A 94 11.75 -0.69 11.09
N LEU A 95 11.33 0.41 10.44
CA LEU A 95 10.55 0.36 9.20
C LEU A 95 11.31 -0.27 8.03
N LYS A 96 12.63 -0.04 7.95
CA LYS A 96 13.45 -0.56 6.85
C LYS A 96 13.44 -2.08 6.81
N ASP A 97 13.59 -2.71 7.96
CA ASP A 97 13.69 -4.17 8.09
C ASP A 97 12.32 -4.86 8.18
N SER A 98 11.23 -4.08 8.25
CA SER A 98 9.85 -4.58 8.31
C SER A 98 9.03 -4.17 7.08
N CYS A 99 8.15 -3.20 7.22
CA CYS A 99 7.19 -2.79 6.17
C CYS A 99 7.85 -2.46 4.83
N PHE A 100 9.01 -1.78 4.86
CA PHE A 100 9.71 -1.42 3.62
C PHE A 100 10.17 -2.67 2.86
N THR A 101 10.76 -3.62 3.56
CA THR A 101 11.18 -4.90 2.97
C THR A 101 9.98 -5.70 2.46
N GLU A 102 8.86 -5.72 3.18
CA GLU A 102 7.64 -6.40 2.75
C GLU A 102 7.01 -5.75 1.49
N LEU A 103 7.01 -4.43 1.40
CA LEU A 103 6.53 -3.71 0.21
C LEU A 103 7.46 -3.94 -0.99
N LYS A 104 8.78 -3.93 -0.78
CA LYS A 104 9.77 -4.28 -1.80
C LYS A 104 9.56 -5.71 -2.30
N TRP A 105 9.35 -6.66 -1.38
CA TRP A 105 9.01 -8.03 -1.73
C TRP A 105 7.71 -8.11 -2.56
N ALA A 106 6.67 -7.35 -2.21
CA ALA A 106 5.40 -7.35 -2.94
C ALA A 106 5.57 -6.83 -4.38
N ILE A 107 6.35 -5.77 -4.59
CA ILE A 107 6.71 -5.24 -5.91
C ILE A 107 7.38 -6.33 -6.75
N HIS A 108 8.41 -6.99 -6.20
CA HIS A 108 9.11 -8.10 -6.86
C HIS A 108 8.17 -9.28 -7.15
N ARG A 109 7.36 -9.65 -6.16
CA ARG A 109 6.47 -10.81 -6.30
C ARG A 109 5.40 -10.61 -7.36
N LEU A 110 4.94 -9.38 -7.54
CA LEU A 110 4.01 -8.98 -8.60
C LEU A 110 4.69 -8.83 -9.97
N GLY A 111 6.02 -8.74 -10.02
CA GLY A 111 6.80 -8.53 -11.23
C GLY A 111 6.60 -7.14 -11.82
N VAL A 112 6.45 -6.13 -10.95
CA VAL A 112 6.17 -4.73 -11.34
C VAL A 112 7.33 -3.77 -11.03
N ASP A 113 8.52 -4.29 -10.81
CA ASP A 113 9.72 -3.54 -10.45
C ASP A 113 10.02 -2.38 -11.39
N ALA A 114 9.84 -2.59 -12.68
CA ALA A 114 10.10 -1.57 -13.70
C ALA A 114 9.27 -0.29 -13.49
N PHE A 115 8.13 -0.37 -12.79
CA PHE A 115 7.22 0.75 -12.55
C PHE A 115 7.45 1.45 -11.21
N TRP A 116 8.33 0.93 -10.37
CA TRP A 116 8.58 1.50 -9.06
C TRP A 116 10.01 2.04 -8.96
N GLU A 117 10.14 3.20 -8.36
CA GLU A 117 11.39 3.73 -7.85
C GLU A 117 11.43 3.49 -6.35
N ILE A 118 12.49 2.88 -5.86
CA ILE A 118 12.65 2.51 -4.45
C ILE A 118 13.88 3.23 -3.91
N LYS A 119 13.68 4.17 -2.98
CA LYS A 119 14.74 4.92 -2.30
C LYS A 119 14.88 4.43 -0.88
N GLU A 120 16.11 4.16 -0.47
CA GLU A 120 16.44 3.72 0.88
C GLU A 120 16.93 4.86 1.79
N SER A 121 17.22 6.02 1.20
CA SER A 121 17.59 7.24 1.93
C SER A 121 17.21 8.48 1.10
N PRO A 122 16.16 9.21 1.52
CA PRO A 122 15.15 8.84 2.52
C PRO A 122 14.34 7.61 2.11
N LEU A 123 13.73 6.90 3.08
CA LEU A 123 12.82 5.79 2.76
C LEU A 123 11.59 6.31 2.03
N GLU A 124 11.46 5.94 0.76
CA GLU A 124 10.34 6.33 -0.09
C GLU A 124 10.20 5.33 -1.25
N MET A 125 8.98 5.07 -1.66
CA MET A 125 8.70 4.33 -2.88
C MET A 125 7.78 5.15 -3.77
N THR A 126 8.12 5.30 -5.06
CA THR A 126 7.35 6.08 -6.02
C THR A 126 6.85 5.17 -7.15
N TYR A 127 5.54 5.19 -7.40
CA TYR A 127 4.97 4.55 -8.58
C TYR A 127 5.16 5.49 -9.78
N LYS A 128 6.14 5.20 -10.63
CA LYS A 128 6.60 6.07 -11.73
C LYS A 128 5.51 6.50 -12.73
N PRO A 129 4.53 5.65 -13.11
CA PRO A 129 3.55 6.04 -14.12
C PRO A 129 2.65 7.20 -13.72
N THR A 130 2.40 7.39 -12.43
CA THR A 130 1.47 8.40 -11.90
C THR A 130 2.07 9.30 -10.82
N GLY A 131 3.30 8.99 -10.37
CA GLY A 131 4.04 9.82 -9.42
C GLY A 131 3.61 9.71 -7.95
N GLN A 132 2.61 8.88 -7.63
CA GLN A 132 2.16 8.71 -6.25
C GLN A 132 3.18 7.94 -5.41
N LYS A 133 3.17 8.19 -4.09
CA LYS A 133 4.24 7.76 -3.20
C LYS A 133 3.76 6.96 -2.00
N ILE A 134 4.65 6.11 -1.51
CA ILE A 134 4.58 5.51 -0.18
C ILE A 134 5.61 6.20 0.69
N TYR A 135 5.13 6.86 1.74
CA TYR A 135 5.94 7.56 2.74
C TYR A 135 6.12 6.67 3.97
N PHE A 136 7.27 6.79 4.62
CA PHE A 136 7.62 6.03 5.83
C PHE A 136 7.93 7.01 6.96
N ARG A 137 7.27 6.85 8.10
CA ARG A 137 7.46 7.73 9.27
C ARG A 137 7.44 6.92 10.56
N GLY A 138 8.26 7.34 11.52
CA GLY A 138 8.20 6.83 12.87
C GLY A 138 7.44 7.80 13.77
N LEU A 139 6.80 7.31 14.81
CA LEU A 139 6.21 8.13 15.87
C LEU A 139 7.24 8.72 16.83
N ASP A 140 8.50 8.30 16.72
CA ASP A 140 9.65 8.94 17.37
C ASP A 140 9.91 10.37 16.85
N ASP A 141 9.29 10.77 15.73
CA ASP A 141 9.27 12.13 15.21
C ASP A 141 7.85 12.51 14.74
N PRO A 142 6.94 12.87 15.67
CA PRO A 142 5.54 13.15 15.35
C PRO A 142 5.35 14.32 14.35
N LEU A 143 6.24 15.32 14.39
CA LEU A 143 6.17 16.47 13.47
C LEU A 143 6.34 16.02 12.01
N LYS A 144 7.17 15.02 11.74
CA LYS A 144 7.33 14.47 10.39
C LYS A 144 6.11 13.68 9.92
N VAL A 145 5.29 13.17 10.82
CA VAL A 145 4.03 12.50 10.48
C VAL A 145 2.99 13.52 10.04
N THR A 146 2.81 14.58 10.82
CA THR A 146 1.77 15.59 10.57
C THR A 146 2.09 16.54 9.42
N SER A 147 3.38 16.69 9.06
CA SER A 147 3.84 17.62 8.02
C SER A 147 3.93 17.02 6.62
N ILE A 148 3.35 15.82 6.40
CA ILE A 148 3.38 15.18 5.07
C ILE A 148 2.55 16.00 4.08
N THR A 149 3.23 16.54 3.07
CA THR A 149 2.60 17.13 1.90
C THR A 149 2.75 16.18 0.73
N VAL A 150 1.68 15.97 -0.02
CA VAL A 150 1.68 15.12 -1.21
C VAL A 150 1.70 15.99 -2.46
N ASP A 151 2.61 15.70 -3.39
CA ASP A 151 2.74 16.47 -4.63
C ASP A 151 1.60 16.14 -5.62
N ILE A 152 1.12 14.91 -5.59
CA ILE A 152 0.13 14.38 -6.52
C ILE A 152 -0.96 13.63 -5.75
N GLY A 153 -2.23 13.94 -6.03
CA GLY A 153 -3.36 13.25 -5.43
C GLY A 153 -3.56 13.58 -3.94
N CYS A 154 -3.92 12.58 -3.15
CA CYS A 154 -4.18 12.76 -1.72
C CYS A 154 -3.62 11.60 -0.90
N LEU A 155 -3.31 11.84 0.36
CA LEU A 155 -2.94 10.81 1.31
C LEU A 155 -4.21 10.04 1.69
N CYS A 156 -4.39 8.85 1.10
CA CYS A 156 -5.61 8.06 1.24
C CYS A 156 -5.49 6.97 2.28
N TRP A 157 -4.33 6.35 2.38
CA TRP A 157 -4.16 5.15 3.17
C TRP A 157 -3.01 5.25 4.15
N MET A 158 -3.19 4.59 5.29
CA MET A 158 -2.16 4.44 6.30
C MET A 158 -2.04 2.97 6.70
N TRP A 159 -0.80 2.50 6.82
CA TRP A 159 -0.49 1.21 7.42
C TRP A 159 0.29 1.43 8.71
N ILE A 160 -0.32 1.05 9.82
CA ILE A 160 0.29 1.05 11.15
C ILE A 160 0.70 -0.40 11.44
N GLU A 161 2.00 -0.68 11.42
CA GLU A 161 2.52 -1.99 11.77
C GLU A 161 2.88 -2.06 13.25
N GLU A 162 2.64 -3.22 13.86
CA GLU A 162 2.76 -3.46 15.30
C GLU A 162 1.98 -2.40 16.10
N ALA A 163 0.70 -2.23 15.73
CA ALA A 163 -0.16 -1.16 16.25
C ALA A 163 -0.30 -1.16 17.78
N TYR A 164 -0.02 -2.28 18.45
CA TYR A 164 0.02 -2.34 19.91
C TYR A 164 1.18 -1.54 20.53
N GLU A 165 2.19 -1.16 19.73
CA GLU A 165 3.28 -0.30 20.18
C GLU A 165 2.83 1.15 20.39
N ILE A 166 1.67 1.56 19.83
CA ILE A 166 1.06 2.88 20.03
C ILE A 166 0.35 2.85 21.37
N SER A 167 0.90 3.57 22.34
CA SER A 167 0.49 3.47 23.74
C SER A 167 -0.46 4.57 24.19
N SER A 168 -0.67 5.61 23.36
CA SER A 168 -1.56 6.71 23.70
C SER A 168 -2.67 6.90 22.65
N GLU A 169 -3.84 7.31 23.11
CA GLU A 169 -4.95 7.70 22.25
C GLU A 169 -4.61 8.96 21.45
N ASP A 170 -3.85 9.89 22.04
CA ASP A 170 -3.42 11.12 21.38
C ASP A 170 -2.54 10.83 20.16
N ASP A 171 -1.59 9.88 20.28
CA ASP A 171 -0.76 9.45 19.14
C ASP A 171 -1.64 8.85 18.03
N PHE A 172 -2.62 8.03 18.38
CA PHE A 172 -3.53 7.45 17.40
C PHE A 172 -4.40 8.52 16.74
N ASN A 173 -4.93 9.47 17.51
CA ASN A 173 -5.74 10.57 16.99
C ASN A 173 -4.94 11.46 16.03
N MET A 174 -3.69 11.77 16.37
CA MET A 174 -2.77 12.50 15.49
C MET A 174 -2.56 11.76 14.15
N LEU A 175 -2.39 10.44 14.19
CA LEU A 175 -2.28 9.61 12.98
C LEU A 175 -3.58 9.62 12.16
N ASP A 176 -4.73 9.47 12.82
CA ASP A 176 -6.02 9.49 12.15
C ASP A 176 -6.26 10.83 11.45
N GLU A 177 -5.90 11.92 12.12
CA GLU A 177 -5.98 13.28 11.57
C GLU A 177 -5.09 13.48 10.33
N SER A 178 -3.94 12.82 10.27
CA SER A 178 -3.00 12.95 9.15
C SER A 178 -3.57 12.46 7.81
N ILE A 179 -4.60 11.64 7.81
CA ILE A 179 -5.27 11.17 6.58
C ILE A 179 -6.72 11.65 6.47
N ARG A 180 -7.04 12.79 7.06
CA ARG A 180 -8.35 13.47 6.91
C ARG A 180 -8.46 14.19 5.56
N GLY A 181 -9.59 14.78 5.34
CA GLY A 181 -9.92 15.55 4.15
C GLY A 181 -10.71 14.76 3.11
N ALA A 182 -11.25 15.49 2.18
CA ALA A 182 -12.05 14.93 1.09
C ALA A 182 -11.17 14.16 0.10
N VAL A 183 -11.77 13.20 -0.57
CA VAL A 183 -11.21 12.60 -1.79
C VAL A 183 -11.95 13.19 -2.99
N PRO A 184 -11.32 13.26 -4.18
CA PRO A 184 -11.99 13.79 -5.37
C PRO A 184 -13.26 13.02 -5.69
N ASP A 185 -14.35 13.75 -5.98
CA ASP A 185 -15.63 13.15 -6.35
C ASP A 185 -15.48 12.25 -7.57
N GLY A 186 -16.19 11.13 -7.57
CA GLY A 186 -16.16 10.16 -8.68
C GLY A 186 -14.85 9.37 -8.83
N SER A 187 -13.82 9.65 -8.03
CA SER A 187 -12.54 8.94 -8.10
C SER A 187 -12.59 7.48 -7.63
N GLY A 188 -13.61 7.12 -6.85
CA GLY A 188 -13.69 5.83 -6.16
C GLY A 188 -12.66 5.65 -5.05
N LEU A 189 -11.90 6.71 -4.72
CA LEU A 189 -10.94 6.73 -3.61
C LEU A 189 -11.67 6.65 -2.27
N PHE A 190 -10.97 6.17 -1.25
CA PHE A 190 -11.47 6.11 0.12
C PHE A 190 -10.31 6.25 1.10
N LYS A 191 -10.59 6.75 2.28
CA LYS A 191 -9.61 6.91 3.35
C LYS A 191 -9.65 5.68 4.26
N GLN A 192 -8.50 5.04 4.49
CA GLN A 192 -8.43 3.84 5.32
C GLN A 192 -7.14 3.75 6.12
N ILE A 193 -7.26 3.34 7.37
CA ILE A 193 -6.14 2.97 8.24
C ILE A 193 -6.15 1.45 8.44
N THR A 194 -5.05 0.81 8.10
CA THR A 194 -4.84 -0.62 8.37
C THR A 194 -3.92 -0.77 9.57
N LEU A 195 -4.40 -1.46 10.59
CA LEU A 195 -3.63 -1.80 11.78
C LEU A 195 -3.27 -3.28 11.74
N THR A 196 -1.97 -3.58 11.75
CA THR A 196 -1.49 -4.96 11.87
C THR A 196 -0.87 -5.17 13.23
N LEU A 197 -1.21 -6.28 13.89
CA LEU A 197 -0.73 -6.61 15.24
C LEU A 197 -0.58 -8.12 15.41
N ASN A 198 0.34 -8.50 16.28
CA ASN A 198 0.59 -9.88 16.69
C ASN A 198 -0.22 -10.24 17.92
#